data_defeca496df160a2ae0f936b65b7f261
#
_entry.id   defeca496df160a2ae0f936b65b7f261
#
_cell.length_a   1.000
_cell.length_b   1.000
_cell.length_c   1.000
_cell.angle_alpha   90.00
_cell.angle_beta   90.00
_cell.angle_gamma   90.00
#
_symmetry.space_group_name_H-M   'P 1'
#
loop_
_entity.id
_entity.type
_entity.pdbx_description
1 polymer ?
#
loop_
_entity_poly.entity_id
_entity_poly.type
_entity_poly.pdbx_seq_one_letter_code
_entity_poly.pdbx_strand_id
1 'polypeptide(L)'
;SVRNQKTAWAVADAPYVNAIAEMGQVDYVTGKTEGDLMQEIESYDSIVSAQTLDELAEKMGVPADALKASVEHYNAIADGEPDPRFGLTGEFVIPVLDAPYYAAKIVPSAYGTEGGPLTNDKMQVLSGETGEPIPGLYAVGSDNGSMYYTNYPMHIVGGTAQGFAATSGFVAADAITA
;
A
#
# COMPACT_ATOMS: atom_id res chain seq x y z
N SER A 1 7.51 -16.33 -2.87
CA SER A 1 6.51 -15.32 -2.53
C SER A 1 6.50 -15.08 -1.02
N VAL A 2 6.12 -13.91 -0.58
CA VAL A 2 6.07 -13.50 0.85
C VAL A 2 5.24 -14.47 1.69
N ARG A 3 4.22 -15.10 1.12
CA ARG A 3 3.39 -16.11 1.81
C ARG A 3 4.18 -17.28 2.37
N ASN A 4 5.23 -17.71 1.68
CA ASN A 4 6.05 -18.85 2.12
C ASN A 4 7.24 -18.41 2.98
N GLN A 5 7.74 -17.19 2.79
CA GLN A 5 8.92 -16.67 3.49
C GLN A 5 8.58 -15.92 4.77
N LYS A 6 7.32 -15.56 4.99
CA LYS A 6 6.82 -14.76 6.13
C LYS A 6 7.41 -13.36 6.27
N THR A 7 8.45 -13.03 5.54
CA THR A 7 9.14 -11.73 5.56
C THR A 7 9.66 -11.39 4.17
N ALA A 8 9.56 -10.12 3.81
CA ALA A 8 10.23 -9.52 2.67
C ALA A 8 10.88 -8.22 3.11
N TRP A 9 11.70 -7.62 2.25
CA TRP A 9 12.29 -6.32 2.47
C TRP A 9 11.92 -5.38 1.33
N ALA A 10 11.45 -4.17 1.65
CA ALA A 10 11.39 -3.07 0.73
C ALA A 10 12.69 -2.29 0.85
N VAL A 11 13.40 -2.13 -0.27
CA VAL A 11 14.67 -1.41 -0.33
C VAL A 11 14.47 -0.08 -1.04
N ALA A 12 15.02 0.98 -0.47
CA ALA A 12 14.95 2.33 -0.98
C ALA A 12 16.29 3.04 -0.75
N ASP A 13 16.44 4.23 -1.34
CA ASP A 13 17.57 5.12 -1.10
C ASP A 13 17.12 6.49 -0.58
N ALA A 14 18.07 7.36 -0.25
CA ALA A 14 17.76 8.68 0.26
C ALA A 14 16.93 9.52 -0.73
N PRO A 15 17.22 9.57 -2.04
CA PRO A 15 16.38 10.25 -3.02
C PRO A 15 14.91 9.80 -3.00
N TYR A 16 14.66 8.49 -2.88
CA TYR A 16 13.29 7.96 -2.80
C TYR A 16 12.56 8.45 -1.54
N VAL A 17 13.24 8.39 -0.39
CA VAL A 17 12.67 8.85 0.89
C VAL A 17 12.35 10.35 0.82
N ASN A 18 13.24 11.15 0.25
CA ASN A 18 13.03 12.58 0.06
C ASN A 18 11.88 12.87 -0.91
N ALA A 19 11.77 12.12 -2.01
CA ALA A 19 10.67 12.27 -2.97
C ALA A 19 9.30 11.98 -2.32
N ILE A 20 9.21 10.96 -1.43
CA ILE A 20 7.97 10.71 -0.68
C ILE A 20 7.64 11.87 0.26
N ALA A 21 8.63 12.44 0.93
CA ALA A 21 8.44 13.60 1.80
C ALA A 21 7.94 14.82 1.00
N GLU A 22 8.55 15.11 -0.15
CA GLU A 22 8.16 16.21 -1.05
C GLU A 22 6.75 16.04 -1.65
N MET A 23 6.30 14.80 -1.88
CA MET A 23 4.95 14.53 -2.36
C MET A 23 3.84 14.89 -1.33
N GLY A 24 4.22 15.41 -0.17
CA GLY A 24 3.29 15.93 0.85
C GLY A 24 2.45 14.87 1.55
N GLN A 25 2.72 13.60 1.30
CA GLN A 25 1.98 12.52 1.97
C GLN A 25 2.28 12.44 3.47
N VAL A 26 3.44 12.95 3.89
CA VAL A 26 3.86 12.99 5.29
C VAL A 26 3.21 14.17 6.00
N ASP A 27 3.21 15.35 5.41
CA ASP A 27 2.66 16.58 5.99
C ASP A 27 1.14 16.54 6.17
N TYR A 28 0.41 15.93 5.23
CA TYR A 28 -1.05 15.92 5.24
C TYR A 28 -1.65 15.09 6.38
N VAL A 29 -0.95 14.04 6.81
CA VAL A 29 -1.45 13.09 7.82
C VAL A 29 -0.83 13.36 9.19
N THR A 30 0.40 13.85 9.25
CA THR A 30 1.18 13.91 10.49
C THR A 30 1.67 15.32 10.84
N GLY A 31 1.68 16.27 9.91
CA GLY A 31 2.27 17.59 10.09
C GLY A 31 3.79 17.56 10.30
N LYS A 32 4.45 16.48 9.89
CA LYS A 32 5.89 16.28 10.10
C LYS A 32 6.69 16.88 8.94
N THR A 33 7.89 17.36 9.25
CA THR A 33 8.87 17.81 8.26
C THR A 33 9.69 16.63 7.74
N GLU A 34 10.46 16.85 6.66
CA GLU A 34 11.44 15.86 6.13
C GLU A 34 12.40 15.38 7.22
N GLY A 35 12.94 16.30 8.04
CA GLY A 35 13.84 15.94 9.14
C GLY A 35 13.17 15.06 10.20
N ASP A 36 11.91 15.32 10.50
CA ASP A 36 11.13 14.50 11.43
C ASP A 36 10.89 13.10 10.88
N LEU A 37 10.66 12.98 9.55
CA LEU A 37 10.47 11.71 8.87
C LEU A 37 11.74 10.85 8.92
N MET A 38 12.90 11.44 8.64
CA MET A 38 14.17 10.72 8.70
C MET A 38 14.49 10.22 10.11
N GLN A 39 14.28 11.04 11.12
CA GLN A 39 14.45 10.65 12.53
C GLN A 39 13.48 9.54 12.93
N GLU A 40 12.25 9.60 12.46
CA GLU A 40 11.25 8.57 12.72
C GLU A 40 11.63 7.25 12.04
N ILE A 41 12.02 7.27 10.76
CA ILE A 41 12.49 6.09 10.03
C ILE A 41 13.63 5.40 10.78
N GLU A 42 14.59 6.14 11.28
CA GLU A 42 15.71 5.62 12.05
C GLU A 42 15.32 5.06 13.44
N SER A 43 14.14 5.44 13.95
CA SER A 43 13.64 4.97 15.24
C SER A 43 12.93 3.61 15.20
N TYR A 44 12.58 3.11 14.01
CA TYR A 44 11.88 1.84 13.87
C TYR A 44 12.84 0.64 13.80
N ASP A 45 12.70 -0.32 14.71
CA ASP A 45 13.45 -1.60 14.70
C ASP A 45 13.23 -2.43 13.42
N SER A 46 12.15 -2.13 12.68
CA SER A 46 11.83 -2.79 11.41
C SER A 46 12.50 -2.18 10.19
N ILE A 47 13.23 -1.07 10.36
CA ILE A 47 13.96 -0.38 9.30
C ILE A 47 15.44 -0.39 9.63
N VAL A 48 16.26 -0.75 8.68
CA VAL A 48 17.71 -0.68 8.76
C VAL A 48 18.26 0.22 7.67
N SER A 49 19.35 0.93 7.95
CA SER A 49 20.04 1.80 6.99
C SER A 49 21.53 1.48 6.91
N ALA A 50 22.13 1.75 5.75
CA ALA A 50 23.57 1.52 5.54
C ALA A 50 24.12 2.44 4.43
N GLN A 51 25.44 2.63 4.42
CA GLN A 51 26.11 3.41 3.40
C GLN A 51 26.46 2.59 2.14
N THR A 52 26.42 1.27 2.24
CA THR A 52 26.67 0.36 1.13
C THR A 52 25.61 -0.75 1.07
N LEU A 53 25.40 -1.32 -0.10
CA LEU A 53 24.48 -2.48 -0.27
C LEU A 53 25.04 -3.74 0.46
N ASP A 54 26.35 -3.86 0.62
CA ASP A 54 26.94 -4.96 1.39
C ASP A 54 26.58 -4.88 2.86
N GLU A 55 26.77 -3.72 3.47
CA GLU A 55 26.37 -3.47 4.87
C GLU A 55 24.85 -3.61 5.04
N LEU A 56 24.07 -3.15 4.06
CA LEU A 56 22.62 -3.31 4.10
C LEU A 56 22.22 -4.77 4.08
N ALA A 57 22.83 -5.56 3.19
CA ALA A 57 22.59 -7.01 3.10
C ALA A 57 22.93 -7.75 4.40
N GLU A 58 24.04 -7.38 5.06
CA GLU A 58 24.39 -7.91 6.37
C GLU A 58 23.31 -7.63 7.42
N LYS A 59 22.84 -6.38 7.51
CA LYS A 59 21.76 -5.97 8.44
C LYS A 59 20.43 -6.64 8.14
N MET A 60 20.12 -6.88 6.85
CA MET A 60 18.93 -7.60 6.42
C MET A 60 19.03 -9.12 6.65
N GLY A 61 20.24 -9.66 6.83
CA GLY A 61 20.49 -11.10 6.91
C GLY A 61 20.29 -11.83 5.58
N VAL A 62 20.63 -11.18 4.46
CA VAL A 62 20.52 -11.74 3.10
C VAL A 62 21.89 -11.78 2.39
N PRO A 63 22.09 -12.64 1.39
CA PRO A 63 23.33 -12.64 0.61
C PRO A 63 23.51 -11.31 -0.14
N ALA A 64 24.67 -10.69 -0.01
CA ALA A 64 24.97 -9.38 -0.61
C ALA A 64 24.87 -9.41 -2.16
N ASP A 65 25.37 -10.47 -2.79
CA ASP A 65 25.28 -10.61 -4.25
C ASP A 65 23.85 -10.71 -4.75
N ALA A 66 22.96 -11.36 -3.97
CA ALA A 66 21.54 -11.45 -4.32
C ALA A 66 20.83 -10.09 -4.17
N LEU A 67 21.16 -9.30 -3.16
CA LEU A 67 20.64 -7.93 -3.01
C LEU A 67 21.11 -7.04 -4.16
N LYS A 68 22.41 -7.03 -4.46
CA LYS A 68 22.97 -6.24 -5.56
C LYS A 68 22.36 -6.60 -6.91
N ALA A 69 22.24 -7.90 -7.22
CA ALA A 69 21.59 -8.35 -8.45
C ALA A 69 20.12 -7.94 -8.53
N SER A 70 19.41 -7.89 -7.40
CA SER A 70 18.02 -7.43 -7.34
C SER A 70 17.90 -5.93 -7.59
N VAL A 71 18.80 -5.12 -7.00
CA VAL A 71 18.85 -3.67 -7.21
C VAL A 71 19.24 -3.35 -8.65
N GLU A 72 20.25 -4.03 -9.21
CA GLU A 72 20.69 -3.87 -10.59
C GLU A 72 19.55 -4.17 -11.57
N HIS A 73 18.86 -5.30 -11.38
CA HIS A 73 17.71 -5.66 -12.21
C HIS A 73 16.58 -4.61 -12.11
N TYR A 74 16.27 -4.14 -10.90
CA TYR A 74 15.25 -3.12 -10.69
C TYR A 74 15.61 -1.80 -11.38
N ASN A 75 16.86 -1.37 -11.25
CA ASN A 75 17.36 -0.14 -11.89
C ASN A 75 17.36 -0.25 -13.42
N ALA A 76 17.67 -1.43 -13.99
CA ALA A 76 17.60 -1.66 -15.43
C ALA A 76 16.18 -1.48 -15.99
N ILE A 77 15.14 -1.78 -15.20
CA ILE A 77 13.74 -1.51 -15.61
C ILE A 77 13.49 0.00 -15.71
N ALA A 78 14.06 0.81 -14.82
CA ALA A 78 13.98 2.27 -14.92
C ALA A 78 14.58 2.79 -16.23
N ASP A 79 15.63 2.14 -16.73
CA ASP A 79 16.32 2.45 -17.98
C ASP A 79 15.62 1.87 -19.23
N GLY A 80 14.48 1.19 -19.05
CA GLY A 80 13.64 0.68 -20.14
C GLY A 80 13.78 -0.82 -20.42
N GLU A 81 14.55 -1.57 -19.62
CA GLU A 81 14.59 -3.03 -19.75
C GLU A 81 13.23 -3.66 -19.37
N PRO A 82 12.82 -4.72 -20.05
CA PRO A 82 11.53 -5.37 -19.72
C PRO A 82 11.62 -6.12 -18.39
N ASP A 83 10.54 -6.05 -17.61
CA ASP A 83 10.34 -6.91 -16.44
C ASP A 83 9.50 -8.15 -16.79
N PRO A 84 10.13 -9.32 -17.03
CA PRO A 84 9.41 -10.54 -17.40
C PRO A 84 8.66 -11.18 -16.22
N ARG A 85 8.89 -10.72 -14.99
CA ARG A 85 8.30 -11.30 -13.77
C ARG A 85 6.96 -10.68 -13.40
N PHE A 86 6.88 -9.36 -13.47
CA PHE A 86 5.73 -8.59 -12.96
C PHE A 86 5.17 -7.62 -14.00
N GLY A 87 5.83 -7.45 -15.16
CA GLY A 87 5.41 -6.50 -16.20
C GLY A 87 5.52 -5.04 -15.76
N LEU A 88 6.43 -4.75 -14.83
CA LEU A 88 6.69 -3.38 -14.37
C LEU A 88 7.29 -2.57 -15.52
N THR A 89 6.89 -1.32 -15.67
CA THR A 89 7.41 -0.39 -16.68
C THR A 89 8.21 0.73 -16.02
N GLY A 90 9.25 1.22 -16.70
CA GLY A 90 10.19 2.19 -16.15
C GLY A 90 9.56 3.48 -15.63
N GLU A 91 8.42 3.89 -16.17
CA GLU A 91 7.69 5.08 -15.73
C GLU A 91 7.20 5.01 -14.26
N PHE A 92 7.10 3.80 -13.69
CA PHE A 92 6.71 3.57 -12.31
C PHE A 92 7.88 3.16 -11.41
N VAL A 93 9.11 3.22 -11.93
CA VAL A 93 10.31 2.80 -11.21
C VAL A 93 11.12 4.01 -10.81
N ILE A 94 11.36 4.16 -9.51
CA ILE A 94 12.34 5.11 -8.97
C ILE A 94 13.60 4.30 -8.67
N PRO A 95 14.71 4.50 -9.39
CA PRO A 95 15.90 3.68 -9.22
C PRO A 95 16.54 3.88 -7.85
N VAL A 96 17.22 2.85 -7.37
CA VAL A 96 17.96 2.86 -6.09
C VAL A 96 19.44 3.07 -6.40
N LEU A 97 19.94 4.30 -6.23
CA LEU A 97 21.26 4.72 -6.73
C LEU A 97 22.18 5.21 -5.62
N ASP A 98 21.70 6.02 -4.69
CA ASP A 98 22.51 6.83 -3.80
C ASP A 98 22.32 6.48 -2.32
N ALA A 99 23.45 6.35 -1.61
CA ALA A 99 23.45 6.16 -0.17
C ALA A 99 22.96 7.43 0.58
N PRO A 100 22.44 7.28 1.79
CA PRO A 100 22.21 6.04 2.50
C PRO A 100 21.08 5.19 1.91
N TYR A 101 21.27 3.87 1.95
CA TYR A 101 20.26 2.90 1.58
C TYR A 101 19.45 2.49 2.80
N TYR A 102 18.17 2.22 2.59
CA TYR A 102 17.22 1.79 3.61
C TYR A 102 16.59 0.47 3.24
N ALA A 103 16.30 -0.37 4.23
CA ALA A 103 15.50 -1.56 4.05
C ALA A 103 14.44 -1.66 5.15
N ALA A 104 13.18 -1.65 4.75
CA ALA A 104 12.04 -1.83 5.64
C ALA A 104 11.57 -3.29 5.62
N LYS A 105 11.48 -3.90 6.78
CA LYS A 105 10.97 -5.27 6.92
C LYS A 105 9.48 -5.31 6.73
N ILE A 106 9.02 -6.08 5.74
CA ILE A 106 7.61 -6.25 5.41
C ILE A 106 7.15 -7.63 5.84
N VAL A 107 6.01 -7.68 6.48
CA VAL A 107 5.31 -8.92 6.85
C VAL A 107 3.91 -8.93 6.23
N PRO A 108 3.36 -10.11 5.89
CA PRO A 108 1.97 -10.19 5.47
C PRO A 108 1.05 -9.68 6.55
N SER A 109 0.18 -8.76 6.20
CA SER A 109 -0.86 -8.22 7.09
C SER A 109 -2.16 -8.04 6.31
N ALA A 110 -3.26 -7.87 7.03
CA ALA A 110 -4.54 -7.48 6.45
C ALA A 110 -4.78 -5.99 6.73
N TYR A 111 -5.03 -5.23 5.68
CA TYR A 111 -5.38 -3.81 5.79
C TYR A 111 -6.89 -3.60 5.90
N GLY A 112 -7.65 -4.42 5.18
CA GLY A 112 -9.11 -4.37 5.16
C GLY A 112 -9.68 -5.58 4.43
N THR A 113 -10.99 -5.70 4.46
CA THR A 113 -11.73 -6.70 3.69
C THR A 113 -12.17 -6.08 2.35
N GLU A 114 -11.90 -6.78 1.28
CA GLU A 114 -12.42 -6.45 -0.05
C GLU A 114 -13.48 -7.48 -0.44
N GLY A 115 -14.49 -7.03 -1.17
CA GLY A 115 -15.66 -7.82 -1.45
C GLY A 115 -16.69 -7.73 -0.30
N GLY A 116 -17.76 -8.53 -0.41
CA GLY A 116 -18.88 -8.50 0.49
C GLY A 116 -20.22 -8.54 -0.26
N PRO A 117 -21.35 -8.39 0.42
CA PRO A 117 -22.64 -8.36 -0.23
C PRO A 117 -22.76 -7.15 -1.17
N LEU A 118 -23.38 -7.38 -2.32
CA LEU A 118 -23.75 -6.29 -3.22
C LEU A 118 -24.93 -5.52 -2.64
N THR A 119 -24.92 -4.19 -2.81
CA THR A 119 -25.99 -3.32 -2.36
C THR A 119 -26.50 -2.43 -3.48
N ASN A 120 -27.71 -1.92 -3.30
CA ASN A 120 -28.23 -0.82 -4.13
C ASN A 120 -27.74 0.56 -3.60
N ASP A 121 -28.24 1.64 -4.22
CA ASP A 121 -27.95 3.03 -3.85
C ASP A 121 -28.43 3.45 -2.46
N LYS A 122 -29.32 2.65 -1.84
CA LYS A 122 -29.83 2.81 -0.47
C LYS A 122 -29.09 1.94 0.55
N MET A 123 -27.98 1.32 0.16
CA MET A 123 -27.17 0.40 0.98
C MET A 123 -27.93 -0.88 1.40
N GLN A 124 -29.06 -1.22 0.74
CA GLN A 124 -29.77 -2.46 0.98
C GLN A 124 -29.04 -3.61 0.28
N VAL A 125 -28.83 -4.71 0.97
CA VAL A 125 -28.18 -5.91 0.43
C VAL A 125 -29.11 -6.57 -0.60
N LEU A 126 -28.55 -6.92 -1.75
CA LEU A 126 -29.26 -7.59 -2.83
C LEU A 126 -29.14 -9.12 -2.70
N SER A 127 -30.25 -9.81 -2.94
CA SER A 127 -30.27 -11.27 -3.06
C SER A 127 -29.45 -11.74 -4.26
N GLY A 128 -28.54 -12.68 -4.07
CA GLY A 128 -27.78 -13.26 -5.18
C GLY A 128 -28.62 -14.12 -6.13
N GLU A 129 -29.83 -14.51 -5.73
CA GLU A 129 -30.74 -15.31 -6.55
C GLU A 129 -31.68 -14.45 -7.39
N THR A 130 -32.24 -13.39 -6.80
CA THR A 130 -33.27 -12.56 -7.44
C THR A 130 -32.80 -11.20 -7.87
N GLY A 131 -31.68 -10.70 -7.32
CA GLY A 131 -31.22 -9.32 -7.51
C GLY A 131 -32.03 -8.28 -6.75
N GLU A 132 -33.09 -8.69 -6.02
CA GLU A 132 -33.95 -7.79 -5.28
C GLU A 132 -33.38 -7.53 -3.87
N PRO A 133 -33.70 -6.34 -3.27
CA PRO A 133 -33.29 -6.03 -1.92
C PRO A 133 -33.85 -7.03 -0.89
N ILE A 134 -32.99 -7.50 0.02
CA ILE A 134 -33.39 -8.31 1.16
C ILE A 134 -33.97 -7.37 2.22
N PRO A 135 -35.25 -7.49 2.58
CA PRO A 135 -35.89 -6.58 3.52
C PRO A 135 -35.18 -6.51 4.87
N GLY A 136 -34.86 -5.31 5.34
CA GLY A 136 -34.23 -5.06 6.62
C GLY A 136 -32.72 -5.35 6.70
N LEU A 137 -32.09 -5.76 5.60
CA LEU A 137 -30.65 -6.05 5.57
C LEU A 137 -29.89 -4.95 4.81
N TYR A 138 -28.93 -4.34 5.50
CA TYR A 138 -28.07 -3.27 4.97
C TYR A 138 -26.60 -3.62 5.17
N ALA A 139 -25.75 -3.17 4.27
CA ALA A 139 -24.29 -3.28 4.42
C ALA A 139 -23.62 -1.93 4.07
N VAL A 140 -22.77 -1.45 4.96
CA VAL A 140 -22.12 -0.14 4.87
C VAL A 140 -20.62 -0.26 5.10
N GLY A 141 -19.87 0.76 4.75
CA GLY A 141 -18.42 0.79 4.96
C GLY A 141 -17.70 -0.35 4.28
N SER A 142 -16.70 -0.91 4.95
CA SER A 142 -15.87 -1.99 4.41
C SER A 142 -16.58 -3.33 4.23
N ASP A 143 -17.76 -3.51 4.83
CA ASP A 143 -18.57 -4.72 4.66
C ASP A 143 -19.39 -4.68 3.35
N ASN A 144 -19.50 -3.50 2.72
CA ASN A 144 -20.19 -3.32 1.46
C ASN A 144 -19.28 -3.70 0.29
N GLY A 145 -19.64 -4.74 -0.47
CA GLY A 145 -18.87 -5.23 -1.61
C GLY A 145 -19.04 -4.42 -2.90
N SER A 146 -19.97 -3.45 -2.95
CA SER A 146 -20.28 -2.73 -4.18
C SER A 146 -19.28 -1.63 -4.51
N MET A 147 -18.61 -1.03 -3.52
CA MET A 147 -17.71 0.11 -3.75
C MET A 147 -16.38 -0.30 -4.37
N TYR A 148 -15.72 -1.28 -3.80
CA TYR A 148 -14.36 -1.66 -4.22
C TYR A 148 -14.31 -3.02 -4.92
N TYR A 149 -15.30 -3.84 -4.73
CA TYR A 149 -15.42 -5.17 -5.31
C TYR A 149 -14.21 -6.08 -5.04
N THR A 150 -13.18 -6.04 -5.88
CA THR A 150 -11.97 -6.86 -5.77
C THR A 150 -10.68 -6.04 -5.65
N ASN A 151 -10.75 -4.71 -5.67
CA ASN A 151 -9.56 -3.88 -5.67
C ASN A 151 -9.79 -2.53 -4.98
N TYR A 152 -9.05 -2.29 -3.91
CA TYR A 152 -9.05 -1.00 -3.22
C TYR A 152 -8.02 -0.05 -3.85
N PRO A 153 -8.46 1.05 -4.49
CA PRO A 153 -7.58 1.92 -5.27
C PRO A 153 -6.84 2.94 -4.37
N MET A 154 -5.99 2.46 -3.47
CA MET A 154 -5.27 3.30 -2.49
C MET A 154 -4.45 4.43 -3.13
N HIS A 155 -3.97 4.21 -4.36
CA HIS A 155 -3.09 5.16 -5.05
C HIS A 155 -3.83 6.27 -5.80
N ILE A 156 -5.16 6.17 -5.95
CA ILE A 156 -5.94 7.14 -6.75
C ILE A 156 -6.44 8.26 -5.85
N VAL A 157 -7.08 7.93 -4.74
CA VAL A 157 -7.63 8.91 -3.79
C VAL A 157 -7.46 8.39 -2.36
N GLY A 158 -6.66 9.10 -1.56
CA GLY A 158 -6.53 8.81 -0.12
C GLY A 158 -7.83 9.07 0.63
N GLY A 159 -8.11 8.26 1.67
CA GLY A 159 -9.26 8.47 2.55
C GLY A 159 -10.61 7.94 2.04
N THR A 160 -10.65 7.31 0.85
CA THR A 160 -11.91 6.83 0.25
C THR A 160 -12.64 5.81 1.13
N ALA A 161 -11.92 4.91 1.82
CA ALA A 161 -12.55 3.93 2.71
C ALA A 161 -13.28 4.61 3.89
N GLN A 162 -12.64 5.58 4.53
CA GLN A 162 -13.25 6.33 5.63
C GLN A 162 -14.39 7.22 5.15
N GLY A 163 -14.21 7.89 4.02
CA GLY A 163 -15.25 8.70 3.39
C GLY A 163 -16.46 7.87 3.02
N PHE A 164 -16.25 6.71 2.39
CA PHE A 164 -17.34 5.80 2.05
C PHE A 164 -18.02 5.21 3.29
N ALA A 165 -17.26 4.82 4.32
CA ALA A 165 -17.82 4.29 5.56
C ALA A 165 -18.76 5.30 6.23
N ALA A 166 -18.36 6.56 6.32
CA ALA A 166 -19.21 7.62 6.86
C ALA A 166 -20.45 7.88 5.98
N THR A 167 -20.23 8.08 4.66
CA THR A 167 -21.31 8.42 3.72
C THR A 167 -22.34 7.30 3.61
N SER A 168 -21.89 6.05 3.47
CA SER A 168 -22.79 4.88 3.36
C SER A 168 -23.60 4.67 4.64
N GLY A 169 -23.03 4.98 5.81
CA GLY A 169 -23.77 4.97 7.06
C GLY A 169 -24.91 5.99 7.10
N PHE A 170 -24.68 7.23 6.64
CA PHE A 170 -25.74 8.24 6.51
C PHE A 170 -26.82 7.82 5.50
N VAL A 171 -26.43 7.32 4.33
CA VAL A 171 -27.38 6.86 3.31
C VAL A 171 -28.27 5.73 3.82
N ALA A 172 -27.69 4.76 4.53
CA ALA A 172 -28.45 3.67 5.13
C ALA A 172 -29.43 4.19 6.21
N ALA A 173 -28.98 5.12 7.06
CA ALA A 173 -29.84 5.71 8.10
C ALA A 173 -31.04 6.44 7.49
N ASP A 174 -30.83 7.25 6.47
CA ASP A 174 -31.90 7.93 5.74
C ASP A 174 -32.87 6.93 5.11
N ALA A 175 -32.37 5.87 4.51
CA ALA A 175 -33.20 4.82 3.88
C ALA A 175 -34.03 4.02 4.89
N ILE A 176 -33.53 3.84 6.13
CA ILE A 176 -34.24 3.12 7.21
C ILE A 176 -35.38 3.97 7.81
N THR A 177 -35.18 5.31 7.82
CA THR A 177 -36.08 6.25 8.51
C THR A 177 -37.12 6.89 7.58
N ALA A 178 -36.98 6.72 6.27
CA ALA A 178 -37.93 7.21 5.26
C ALA A 178 -39.15 6.31 5.12
#